data_dd6a5e671caf2bd9c400e6afd2057a90
#
_entry.id   dd6a5e671caf2bd9c400e6afd2057a90
#
_cell.length_a   1.000
_cell.length_b   1.000
_cell.length_c   1.000
_cell.angle_alpha   90.00
_cell.angle_beta   90.00
_cell.angle_gamma   90.00
#
_symmetry.space_group_name_H-M   'P 1'
#
loop_
_entity.id
_entity.type
_entity.pdbx_description
1 polymer ?
#
loop_
_entity_poly.entity_id
_entity_poly.type
_entity_poly.pdbx_seq_one_letter_code
_entity_poly.pdbx_strand_id
1 'polypeptide(L)'
;DGRRESLLDFLRSSNVSPPAFDSLAEFEGSAEKIGIATAALQVGFSWTEAGLDLITETELFAVGATTRRRKKQEQVSDVEALIKDLSELNLGDPVVHNAHGIGRYRGLINMDLGEKNADGTPALQEFLHLEYADNAVLYVPVSQLHLIGRYTGVSADEAPLHKLGSAQWDKAKRRAAEQVRDAAAELLNIYARRAARQGHPFRYSPQDYETFANDFGFEETADQRAAIHAVMQDMISPRPMDRLVCGDVGFGKTEVALRAAFVAVTGGKQVAFLAPTTLLAEQHYQTLVDRFSKWPIKIAEMSRFRSAKEITAAAKGLAEGQVDIVVGTHKLLSESVKFKDLGLLIIDEEHRFGVRHKEAMKAMRAEVDVLTLTATPIPRTLGMALEGLRDLSVIATAPQRRLAIKTFVRNEGNGVIREAVLRELKRGGQCYFLHNDVATIENRRAQLEELLPEARIAVAHGQMPERELERVMRDFVAQRYNMLLCSTIIETGIDVPSANTIIMSRADKFGLAQLHQIGRAHV
;
A
#
# COMPACT_ATOMS: atom_id res chain seq x y z
N ASP A 1 -31.98 4.98 10.13
CA ASP A 1 -33.20 5.73 9.79
C ASP A 1 -33.20 6.19 8.32
N GLY A 2 -32.17 6.78 7.77
CA GLY A 2 -32.15 7.20 6.37
C GLY A 2 -32.28 6.07 5.33
N ARG A 3 -31.86 4.87 5.67
CA ARG A 3 -32.00 3.68 4.81
C ARG A 3 -33.43 3.16 4.75
N ARG A 4 -34.17 3.25 5.86
CA ARG A 4 -35.59 2.89 5.90
C ARG A 4 -36.41 3.77 4.97
N GLU A 5 -36.17 5.07 4.93
CA GLU A 5 -36.88 5.98 4.03
C GLU A 5 -36.55 5.73 2.56
N SER A 6 -35.28 5.48 2.24
CA SER A 6 -34.86 5.10 0.88
C SER A 6 -35.54 3.80 0.41
N LEU A 7 -35.72 2.83 1.33
CA LEU A 7 -36.43 1.59 1.04
C LEU A 7 -37.92 1.84 0.81
N LEU A 8 -38.55 2.67 1.65
CA LEU A 8 -39.95 3.06 1.47
C LEU A 8 -40.19 3.78 0.15
N ASP A 9 -39.30 4.66 -0.25
CA ASP A 9 -39.41 5.36 -1.54
C ASP A 9 -39.25 4.40 -2.72
N PHE A 10 -38.34 3.43 -2.62
CA PHE A 10 -38.18 2.36 -3.60
C PHE A 10 -39.46 1.51 -3.72
N LEU A 11 -40.02 1.06 -2.61
CA LEU A 11 -41.25 0.27 -2.59
C LEU A 11 -42.45 1.06 -3.12
N ARG A 12 -42.56 2.36 -2.78
CA ARG A 12 -43.60 3.28 -3.32
C ARG A 12 -43.49 3.44 -4.83
N SER A 13 -42.27 3.49 -5.37
CA SER A 13 -42.06 3.53 -6.83
C SER A 13 -42.57 2.29 -7.55
N SER A 14 -42.73 1.19 -6.82
CA SER A 14 -43.25 -0.11 -7.28
C SER A 14 -44.73 -0.31 -6.89
N ASN A 15 -45.43 0.74 -6.44
CA ASN A 15 -46.81 0.70 -5.95
C ASN A 15 -47.03 -0.18 -4.69
N VAL A 16 -45.99 -0.36 -3.87
CA VAL A 16 -46.09 -1.08 -2.62
C VAL A 16 -45.82 -0.10 -1.47
N SER A 17 -46.81 0.03 -0.56
CA SER A 17 -46.71 0.94 0.60
C SER A 17 -46.92 0.16 1.89
N PRO A 18 -45.94 -0.56 2.39
CA PRO A 18 -46.06 -1.38 3.61
C PRO A 18 -46.16 -0.48 4.84
N PRO A 19 -46.99 -0.82 5.83
CA PRO A 19 -46.99 -0.17 7.13
C PRO A 19 -45.68 -0.52 7.88
N ALA A 20 -45.29 0.40 8.77
CA ALA A 20 -44.09 0.23 9.60
C ALA A 20 -44.45 -0.38 10.94
N PHE A 21 -43.65 -1.33 11.40
CA PHE A 21 -43.79 -2.01 12.69
C PHE A 21 -42.48 -1.86 13.49
N ASP A 22 -42.60 -1.85 14.80
CA ASP A 22 -41.45 -1.75 15.69
C ASP A 22 -40.83 -3.13 15.99
N SER A 23 -41.60 -4.22 15.77
CA SER A 23 -41.15 -5.58 15.98
C SER A 23 -41.86 -6.59 15.06
N LEU A 24 -41.26 -7.78 14.91
CA LEU A 24 -41.87 -8.87 14.19
C LEU A 24 -43.15 -9.36 14.87
N ALA A 25 -43.20 -9.39 16.20
CA ALA A 25 -44.36 -9.79 16.96
C ALA A 25 -45.56 -8.86 16.75
N GLU A 26 -45.34 -7.60 16.55
CA GLU A 26 -46.38 -6.61 16.22
C GLU A 26 -46.94 -6.86 14.81
N PHE A 27 -46.05 -7.19 13.85
CA PHE A 27 -46.46 -7.56 12.51
C PHE A 27 -47.29 -8.86 12.50
N GLU A 28 -46.89 -9.90 13.21
CA GLU A 28 -47.62 -11.18 13.33
C GLU A 28 -49.00 -10.99 13.95
N GLY A 29 -49.17 -10.03 14.87
CA GLY A 29 -50.44 -9.69 15.45
C GLY A 29 -51.36 -8.82 14.57
N SER A 30 -50.87 -8.38 13.43
CA SER A 30 -51.61 -7.53 12.49
C SER A 30 -52.30 -8.36 11.40
N ALA A 31 -53.27 -7.74 10.69
CA ALA A 31 -53.91 -8.36 9.52
C ALA A 31 -53.15 -8.09 8.21
N GLU A 32 -52.01 -7.43 8.30
CA GLU A 32 -51.23 -6.99 7.13
C GLU A 32 -50.43 -8.15 6.54
N LYS A 33 -50.37 -8.19 5.21
CA LYS A 33 -49.61 -9.24 4.50
C LYS A 33 -48.14 -8.85 4.26
N ILE A 34 -47.84 -7.57 4.28
CA ILE A 34 -46.49 -7.03 4.06
C ILE A 34 -46.27 -5.89 5.07
N GLY A 35 -45.13 -5.90 5.74
CA GLY A 35 -44.74 -4.89 6.71
C GLY A 35 -43.25 -4.56 6.58
N ILE A 36 -42.83 -3.43 7.12
CA ILE A 36 -41.43 -3.03 7.21
C ILE A 36 -41.06 -2.83 8.68
N ALA A 37 -39.96 -3.46 9.09
CA ALA A 37 -39.41 -3.30 10.44
C ALA A 37 -37.89 -3.07 10.38
N THR A 38 -37.34 -2.51 11.45
CA THR A 38 -35.89 -2.34 11.62
C THR A 38 -35.36 -3.38 12.58
N ALA A 39 -34.49 -4.28 12.11
CA ALA A 39 -33.88 -5.32 12.93
C ALA A 39 -32.42 -5.57 12.52
N ALA A 40 -31.62 -6.16 13.40
CA ALA A 40 -30.24 -6.54 13.14
C ALA A 40 -30.15 -7.86 12.35
N LEU A 41 -30.81 -7.91 11.18
CA LEU A 41 -30.82 -9.07 10.29
C LEU A 41 -30.00 -8.74 9.03
N GLN A 42 -28.99 -9.56 8.72
CA GLN A 42 -28.09 -9.33 7.58
C GLN A 42 -28.52 -10.09 6.31
N VAL A 43 -29.18 -11.22 6.45
CA VAL A 43 -29.64 -12.08 5.35
C VAL A 43 -31.08 -12.50 5.64
N GLY A 44 -31.95 -12.37 4.64
CA GLY A 44 -33.32 -12.82 4.72
C GLY A 44 -33.44 -14.34 4.67
N PHE A 45 -34.55 -14.85 5.10
CA PHE A 45 -34.88 -16.28 5.06
C PHE A 45 -36.38 -16.52 5.02
N SER A 46 -36.78 -17.66 4.50
CA SER A 46 -38.16 -18.13 4.54
C SER A 46 -38.39 -19.05 5.74
N TRP A 47 -39.34 -18.70 6.58
CA TRP A 47 -39.77 -19.52 7.71
C TRP A 47 -41.07 -20.23 7.35
N THR A 48 -40.96 -21.39 6.71
CA THR A 48 -42.08 -22.12 6.13
C THR A 48 -43.13 -22.59 7.17
N GLU A 49 -42.71 -22.87 8.40
CA GLU A 49 -43.60 -23.29 9.48
C GLU A 49 -44.51 -22.15 9.97
N ALA A 50 -43.99 -20.92 9.94
CA ALA A 50 -44.75 -19.70 10.30
C ALA A 50 -45.42 -19.05 9.10
N GLY A 51 -45.13 -19.50 7.88
CA GLY A 51 -45.63 -18.87 6.64
C GLY A 51 -45.11 -17.47 6.41
N LEU A 52 -43.90 -17.19 6.87
CA LEU A 52 -43.27 -15.87 6.88
C LEU A 52 -42.01 -15.85 6.00
N ASP A 53 -41.90 -14.84 5.15
CA ASP A 53 -40.69 -14.51 4.39
C ASP A 53 -40.09 -13.21 4.90
N LEU A 54 -38.88 -13.27 5.40
CA LEU A 54 -38.10 -12.09 5.81
C LEU A 54 -37.11 -11.76 4.71
N ILE A 55 -37.28 -10.56 4.14
CA ILE A 55 -36.44 -10.04 3.06
C ILE A 55 -35.65 -8.86 3.61
N THR A 56 -34.33 -8.89 3.50
CA THR A 56 -33.50 -7.79 3.96
C THR A 56 -33.19 -6.78 2.85
N GLU A 57 -32.76 -5.60 3.23
CA GLU A 57 -32.29 -4.54 2.32
C GLU A 57 -31.25 -5.06 1.30
N THR A 58 -30.35 -5.96 1.72
CA THR A 58 -29.32 -6.52 0.87
C THR A 58 -29.84 -7.39 -0.28
N GLU A 59 -31.03 -7.98 -0.13
CA GLU A 59 -31.68 -8.77 -1.17
C GLU A 59 -32.49 -7.91 -2.13
N LEU A 60 -33.13 -6.88 -1.62
CA LEU A 60 -33.92 -5.94 -2.43
C LEU A 60 -33.04 -5.02 -3.29
N PHE A 61 -31.92 -4.57 -2.77
CA PHE A 61 -30.99 -3.69 -3.50
C PHE A 61 -29.87 -4.43 -4.22
N ALA A 62 -30.07 -5.69 -4.54
CA ALA A 62 -29.18 -6.51 -5.41
C ALA A 62 -27.68 -6.49 -5.06
N VAL A 63 -27.33 -6.23 -3.80
CA VAL A 63 -25.94 -6.45 -3.34
C VAL A 63 -25.62 -7.95 -3.33
N GLY A 64 -26.66 -8.81 -3.22
CA GLY A 64 -26.53 -10.27 -3.28
C GLY A 64 -26.52 -10.89 -4.70
N ALA A 65 -26.99 -10.18 -5.73
CA ALA A 65 -26.85 -10.63 -7.13
C ALA A 65 -25.42 -10.44 -7.68
N THR A 66 -24.55 -9.80 -6.90
CA THR A 66 -23.16 -9.53 -7.29
C THR A 66 -22.23 -10.74 -7.17
N THR A 67 -22.57 -11.84 -6.47
CA THR A 67 -21.59 -12.93 -6.35
C THR A 67 -21.49 -13.76 -7.64
N ARG A 68 -22.56 -13.97 -8.41
CA ARG A 68 -22.49 -14.58 -9.75
C ARG A 68 -22.22 -13.55 -10.86
N ARG A 69 -22.73 -12.32 -10.76
CA ARG A 69 -22.36 -11.21 -11.63
C ARG A 69 -20.99 -10.64 -11.28
N ARG A 70 -20.58 -10.61 -10.01
CA ARG A 70 -19.20 -10.27 -9.63
C ARG A 70 -18.19 -11.26 -10.15
N LYS A 71 -18.41 -12.59 -10.08
CA LYS A 71 -17.50 -13.53 -10.75
C LYS A 71 -17.47 -13.34 -12.27
N LYS A 72 -18.59 -12.98 -12.89
CA LYS A 72 -18.65 -12.67 -14.32
C LYS A 72 -18.19 -11.23 -14.64
N GLN A 73 -18.38 -10.28 -13.73
CA GLN A 73 -17.91 -8.90 -13.85
C GLN A 73 -16.46 -8.73 -13.35
N GLU A 74 -15.99 -9.56 -12.41
CA GLU A 74 -14.58 -9.69 -12.06
C GLU A 74 -13.81 -10.38 -13.19
N GLN A 75 -14.36 -11.38 -13.85
CA GLN A 75 -13.77 -11.93 -15.09
C GLN A 75 -13.83 -10.92 -16.26
N VAL A 76 -14.87 -10.11 -16.38
CA VAL A 76 -14.98 -9.05 -17.40
C VAL A 76 -14.12 -7.84 -17.01
N SER A 77 -14.02 -7.46 -15.73
CA SER A 77 -13.12 -6.38 -15.29
C SER A 77 -11.64 -6.80 -15.32
N ASP A 78 -11.33 -8.07 -15.07
CA ASP A 78 -9.98 -8.61 -15.26
C ASP A 78 -9.62 -8.68 -16.75
N VAL A 79 -10.56 -9.06 -17.61
CA VAL A 79 -10.38 -9.05 -19.07
C VAL A 79 -10.34 -7.61 -19.61
N GLU A 80 -11.20 -6.70 -19.14
CA GLU A 80 -11.13 -5.28 -19.51
C GLU A 80 -9.89 -4.58 -18.96
N ALA A 81 -9.42 -4.90 -17.75
CA ALA A 81 -8.15 -4.43 -17.22
C ALA A 81 -6.96 -5.00 -18.00
N LEU A 82 -7.01 -6.28 -18.40
CA LEU A 82 -6.00 -6.92 -19.23
C LEU A 82 -6.01 -6.36 -20.67
N ILE A 83 -7.18 -6.12 -21.26
CA ILE A 83 -7.34 -5.47 -22.56
C ILE A 83 -6.85 -4.04 -22.51
N LYS A 84 -7.10 -3.31 -21.42
CA LYS A 84 -6.61 -1.95 -21.22
C LYS A 84 -5.10 -1.89 -21.03
N ASP A 85 -4.52 -2.85 -20.32
CA ASP A 85 -3.07 -3.00 -20.14
C ASP A 85 -2.37 -3.39 -21.45
N LEU A 86 -3.05 -4.15 -22.31
CA LEU A 86 -2.57 -4.54 -23.63
C LEU A 86 -2.82 -3.48 -24.72
N SER A 87 -3.86 -2.64 -24.56
CA SER A 87 -4.08 -1.49 -25.46
C SER A 87 -3.04 -0.38 -25.32
N GLU A 88 -2.30 -0.39 -24.21
CA GLU A 88 -1.17 0.52 -23.94
C GLU A 88 0.19 -0.04 -24.45
N LEU A 89 0.22 -1.26 -25.04
CA LEU A 89 1.44 -1.84 -25.60
C LEU A 89 1.87 -1.10 -26.88
N ASN A 90 3.09 -0.61 -26.85
CA ASN A 90 3.74 -0.01 -28.01
C ASN A 90 4.55 -1.05 -28.78
N LEU A 91 4.76 -0.80 -30.08
CA LEU A 91 5.65 -1.62 -30.89
C LEU A 91 7.06 -1.62 -30.29
N GLY A 92 7.58 -2.82 -30.03
CA GLY A 92 8.88 -3.00 -29.39
C GLY A 92 8.83 -3.28 -27.88
N ASP A 93 7.69 -3.12 -27.23
CA ASP A 93 7.57 -3.40 -25.80
C ASP A 93 7.80 -4.90 -25.49
N PRO A 94 8.51 -5.22 -24.39
CA PRO A 94 8.67 -6.58 -23.95
C PRO A 94 7.40 -7.11 -23.30
N VAL A 95 7.02 -8.32 -23.65
CA VAL A 95 5.86 -9.03 -23.10
C VAL A 95 6.27 -10.43 -22.62
N VAL A 96 5.53 -10.94 -21.63
CA VAL A 96 5.76 -12.28 -21.09
C VAL A 96 4.63 -13.19 -21.51
N HIS A 97 4.94 -14.22 -22.26
CA HIS A 97 4.00 -15.31 -22.54
C HIS A 97 4.15 -16.42 -21.50
N ASN A 98 3.03 -16.87 -20.95
CA ASN A 98 3.01 -17.84 -19.83
C ASN A 98 3.78 -19.14 -20.11
N ALA A 99 3.77 -19.60 -21.35
CA ALA A 99 4.46 -20.84 -21.77
C ALA A 99 5.82 -20.61 -22.44
N HIS A 100 6.05 -19.43 -23.04
CA HIS A 100 7.22 -19.20 -23.91
C HIS A 100 8.20 -18.14 -23.36
N GLY A 101 7.83 -17.45 -22.26
CA GLY A 101 8.68 -16.46 -21.62
C GLY A 101 8.65 -15.10 -22.30
N ILE A 102 9.76 -14.36 -22.22
CA ILE A 102 9.84 -12.96 -22.64
C ILE A 102 10.08 -12.89 -24.13
N GLY A 103 9.17 -12.20 -24.84
CA GLY A 103 9.27 -11.81 -26.22
C GLY A 103 9.03 -10.32 -26.40
N ARG A 104 9.11 -9.82 -27.63
CA ARG A 104 8.91 -8.41 -27.99
C ARG A 104 7.67 -8.27 -28.88
N TYR A 105 6.77 -7.37 -28.53
CA TYR A 105 5.57 -7.11 -29.31
C TYR A 105 5.89 -6.35 -30.59
N ARG A 106 5.43 -6.88 -31.74
CA ARG A 106 5.66 -6.33 -33.08
C ARG A 106 4.37 -5.88 -33.79
N GLY A 107 3.24 -5.89 -33.10
CA GLY A 107 1.95 -5.45 -33.64
C GLY A 107 0.92 -6.56 -33.79
N LEU A 108 -0.22 -6.21 -34.35
CA LEU A 108 -1.31 -7.11 -34.68
C LEU A 108 -1.26 -7.44 -36.17
N ILE A 109 -1.54 -8.68 -36.53
CA ILE A 109 -1.65 -9.14 -37.92
C ILE A 109 -2.93 -9.96 -38.08
N ASN A 110 -3.53 -9.87 -39.27
CA ASN A 110 -4.67 -10.69 -39.64
C ASN A 110 -4.19 -11.88 -40.48
N MET A 111 -4.61 -13.09 -40.12
CA MET A 111 -4.25 -14.32 -40.81
C MET A 111 -5.51 -15.06 -41.22
N ASP A 112 -5.50 -15.60 -42.44
CA ASP A 112 -6.50 -16.53 -42.94
C ASP A 112 -6.09 -17.95 -42.53
N LEU A 113 -6.88 -18.57 -41.65
CA LEU A 113 -6.68 -19.96 -41.24
C LEU A 113 -7.50 -20.97 -42.08
N GLY A 114 -8.10 -20.51 -43.18
CA GLY A 114 -8.93 -21.36 -44.03
C GLY A 114 -10.38 -21.52 -43.56
N GLU A 115 -10.79 -20.83 -42.49
CA GLU A 115 -12.17 -20.78 -42.08
C GLU A 115 -12.96 -19.80 -42.94
N LYS A 116 -14.22 -20.12 -43.25
CA LYS A 116 -15.11 -19.27 -44.05
C LYS A 116 -16.27 -18.77 -43.22
N ASN A 117 -16.61 -17.51 -43.36
CA ASN A 117 -17.82 -16.92 -42.80
C ASN A 117 -19.07 -17.54 -43.49
N ALA A 118 -20.25 -17.33 -42.90
CA ALA A 118 -21.52 -17.83 -43.43
C ALA A 118 -21.86 -17.34 -44.84
N ASP A 119 -21.21 -16.27 -45.28
CA ASP A 119 -21.30 -15.67 -46.65
C ASP A 119 -20.22 -16.18 -47.63
N GLY A 120 -19.37 -17.12 -47.20
CA GLY A 120 -18.33 -17.73 -48.03
C GLY A 120 -17.04 -16.93 -48.12
N THR A 121 -16.93 -15.77 -47.48
CA THR A 121 -15.69 -14.97 -47.41
C THR A 121 -14.71 -15.58 -46.39
N PRO A 122 -13.36 -15.42 -46.58
CA PRO A 122 -12.38 -15.88 -45.60
C PRO A 122 -12.62 -15.21 -44.21
N ALA A 123 -12.67 -16.01 -43.16
CA ALA A 123 -12.72 -15.51 -41.78
C ALA A 123 -11.28 -15.16 -41.34
N LEU A 124 -10.92 -13.89 -41.45
CA LEU A 124 -9.63 -13.40 -40.94
C LEU A 124 -9.64 -13.37 -39.42
N GLN A 125 -8.65 -14.03 -38.82
CA GLN A 125 -8.43 -13.97 -37.38
C GLN A 125 -7.26 -13.06 -37.04
N GLU A 126 -7.38 -12.31 -35.95
CA GLU A 126 -6.38 -11.36 -35.49
C GLU A 126 -5.42 -12.01 -34.49
N PHE A 127 -4.11 -11.82 -34.73
CA PHE A 127 -3.03 -12.39 -33.90
C PHE A 127 -2.07 -11.29 -33.45
N LEU A 128 -1.56 -11.45 -32.23
CA LEU A 128 -0.37 -10.71 -31.79
C LEU A 128 0.87 -11.33 -32.40
N HIS A 129 1.70 -10.48 -32.97
CA HIS A 129 3.02 -10.85 -33.48
C HIS A 129 4.05 -10.60 -32.37
N LEU A 130 4.65 -11.68 -31.86
CA LEU A 130 5.69 -11.64 -30.84
C LEU A 130 7.01 -12.16 -31.40
N GLU A 131 8.06 -11.37 -31.27
CA GLU A 131 9.42 -11.73 -31.67
C GLU A 131 10.22 -12.18 -30.44
N TYR A 132 10.95 -13.26 -30.59
CA TYR A 132 11.81 -13.89 -29.60
C TYR A 132 13.28 -13.84 -30.02
N ALA A 133 14.18 -14.40 -29.19
CA ALA A 133 15.60 -14.52 -29.55
C ALA A 133 15.76 -15.28 -30.89
N ASP A 134 16.85 -14.97 -31.61
CA ASP A 134 17.19 -15.53 -32.93
C ASP A 134 16.13 -15.19 -34.00
N ASN A 135 15.42 -14.07 -33.88
CA ASN A 135 14.33 -13.62 -34.75
C ASN A 135 13.19 -14.66 -34.93
N ALA A 136 13.04 -15.54 -33.93
CA ALA A 136 11.93 -16.49 -33.92
C ALA A 136 10.62 -15.74 -33.63
N VAL A 137 9.55 -16.14 -34.31
CA VAL A 137 8.24 -15.47 -34.22
C VAL A 137 7.19 -16.40 -33.64
N LEU A 138 6.36 -15.86 -32.75
CA LEU A 138 5.16 -16.51 -32.21
C LEU A 138 3.93 -15.67 -32.52
N TYR A 139 2.91 -16.29 -33.09
CA TYR A 139 1.62 -15.68 -33.32
C TYR A 139 0.63 -16.16 -32.26
N VAL A 140 0.09 -15.24 -31.49
CA VAL A 140 -0.86 -15.55 -30.40
C VAL A 140 -2.22 -15.01 -30.79
N PRO A 141 -3.28 -15.84 -30.87
CA PRO A 141 -4.62 -15.39 -31.16
C PRO A 141 -5.09 -14.36 -30.13
N VAL A 142 -5.81 -13.32 -30.55
CA VAL A 142 -6.39 -12.31 -29.64
C VAL A 142 -7.29 -12.96 -28.58
N SER A 143 -7.93 -14.10 -28.88
CA SER A 143 -8.70 -14.88 -27.90
C SER A 143 -7.86 -15.46 -26.75
N GLN A 144 -6.54 -15.52 -26.90
CA GLN A 144 -5.59 -16.03 -25.89
C GLN A 144 -4.77 -14.93 -25.22
N LEU A 145 -5.20 -13.67 -25.27
CA LEU A 145 -4.54 -12.53 -24.63
C LEU A 145 -4.29 -12.72 -23.14
N HIS A 146 -5.11 -13.50 -22.46
CA HIS A 146 -4.93 -13.85 -21.04
C HIS A 146 -3.63 -14.61 -20.72
N LEU A 147 -2.95 -15.16 -21.76
CA LEU A 147 -1.65 -15.82 -21.61
C LEU A 147 -0.46 -14.84 -21.68
N ILE A 148 -0.72 -13.57 -21.97
CA ILE A 148 0.30 -12.55 -22.16
C ILE A 148 0.19 -11.49 -21.08
N GLY A 149 1.32 -11.16 -20.46
CA GLY A 149 1.45 -10.05 -19.51
C GLY A 149 2.53 -9.08 -19.96
N ARG A 150 2.44 -7.84 -19.52
CA ARG A 150 3.49 -6.85 -19.75
C ARG A 150 4.73 -7.18 -18.92
N TYR A 151 5.92 -7.06 -19.50
CA TYR A 151 7.17 -7.22 -18.77
C TYR A 151 7.62 -5.88 -18.17
N THR A 152 7.78 -5.82 -16.86
CA THR A 152 8.11 -4.58 -16.14
C THR A 152 9.48 -4.64 -15.42
N GLY A 153 10.30 -5.65 -15.71
CA GLY A 153 11.54 -5.92 -14.97
C GLY A 153 12.70 -4.97 -15.28
N VAL A 154 12.85 -4.54 -16.53
CA VAL A 154 13.91 -3.64 -17.01
C VAL A 154 13.39 -2.83 -18.21
N SER A 155 14.21 -1.87 -18.70
CA SER A 155 13.88 -1.08 -19.88
C SER A 155 13.61 -1.97 -21.11
N ALA A 156 12.80 -1.48 -22.05
CA ALA A 156 12.42 -2.24 -23.24
C ALA A 156 13.64 -2.74 -24.04
N ASP A 157 14.71 -1.94 -24.09
CA ASP A 157 15.93 -2.26 -24.85
C ASP A 157 16.81 -3.31 -24.17
N GLU A 158 16.73 -3.42 -22.83
CA GLU A 158 17.55 -4.34 -22.02
C GLU A 158 16.82 -5.64 -21.68
N ALA A 159 15.56 -5.79 -22.09
CA ALA A 159 14.77 -6.97 -21.76
C ALA A 159 15.38 -8.24 -22.39
N PRO A 160 15.69 -9.29 -21.58
CA PRO A 160 16.26 -10.52 -22.09
C PRO A 160 15.21 -11.31 -22.89
N LEU A 161 15.39 -11.43 -24.18
CA LEU A 161 14.50 -12.26 -25.01
C LEU A 161 14.83 -13.74 -24.81
N HIS A 162 13.77 -14.55 -24.61
CA HIS A 162 13.92 -16.00 -24.50
C HIS A 162 13.97 -16.65 -25.88
N LYS A 163 14.59 -17.83 -25.96
CA LYS A 163 14.62 -18.66 -27.18
C LYS A 163 13.42 -19.60 -27.16
N LEU A 164 12.60 -19.55 -28.21
CA LEU A 164 11.46 -20.46 -28.39
C LEU A 164 11.90 -21.92 -28.40
N GLY A 165 11.16 -22.79 -27.71
CA GLY A 165 11.48 -24.21 -27.58
C GLY A 165 12.67 -24.56 -26.69
N SER A 166 13.26 -23.58 -25.99
CA SER A 166 14.34 -23.84 -25.01
C SER A 166 13.77 -24.11 -23.62
N ALA A 167 14.47 -24.95 -22.84
CA ALA A 167 14.11 -25.22 -21.45
C ALA A 167 14.46 -24.06 -20.48
N GLN A 168 14.94 -22.92 -20.98
CA GLN A 168 15.38 -21.79 -20.15
C GLN A 168 14.23 -21.19 -19.35
N TRP A 169 13.07 -20.99 -19.99
CA TRP A 169 11.88 -20.46 -19.32
C TRP A 169 11.34 -21.41 -18.26
N ASP A 170 11.23 -22.70 -18.56
CA ASP A 170 10.78 -23.71 -17.62
C ASP A 170 11.73 -23.83 -16.43
N LYS A 171 13.04 -23.69 -16.66
CA LYS A 171 14.04 -23.67 -15.60
C LYS A 171 13.91 -22.42 -14.71
N ALA A 172 13.69 -21.24 -15.32
CA ALA A 172 13.45 -20.00 -14.58
C ALA A 172 12.15 -20.07 -13.77
N LYS A 173 11.07 -20.60 -14.36
CA LYS A 173 9.77 -20.81 -13.72
C LYS A 173 9.87 -21.81 -12.54
N ARG A 174 10.60 -22.92 -12.70
CA ARG A 174 10.84 -23.89 -11.61
C ARG A 174 11.63 -23.26 -10.47
N ARG A 175 12.71 -22.54 -10.77
CA ARG A 175 13.50 -21.83 -9.75
C ARG A 175 12.65 -20.81 -8.99
N ALA A 176 11.82 -20.03 -9.68
CA ALA A 176 10.92 -19.09 -9.04
C ALA A 176 9.89 -19.83 -8.15
N ALA A 177 9.32 -20.94 -8.61
CA ALA A 177 8.39 -21.76 -7.85
C ALA A 177 9.05 -22.40 -6.61
N GLU A 178 10.31 -22.86 -6.74
CA GLU A 178 11.10 -23.37 -5.60
C GLU A 178 11.36 -22.26 -4.57
N GLN A 179 11.80 -21.08 -5.00
CA GLN A 179 12.01 -19.93 -4.11
C GLN A 179 10.73 -19.49 -3.39
N VAL A 180 9.59 -19.49 -4.09
CA VAL A 180 8.27 -19.19 -3.49
C VAL A 180 7.88 -20.27 -2.48
N ARG A 181 8.14 -21.54 -2.79
CA ARG A 181 7.88 -22.66 -1.88
C ARG A 181 8.76 -22.60 -0.63
N ASP A 182 10.04 -22.31 -0.79
CA ASP A 182 10.97 -22.18 0.33
C ASP A 182 10.58 -21.00 1.23
N ALA A 183 10.23 -19.84 0.64
CA ALA A 183 9.74 -18.69 1.37
C ALA A 183 8.42 -18.99 2.12
N ALA A 184 7.49 -19.71 1.48
CA ALA A 184 6.25 -20.13 2.11
C ALA A 184 6.49 -21.11 3.26
N ALA A 185 7.38 -22.09 3.08
CA ALA A 185 7.74 -23.05 4.14
C ALA A 185 8.38 -22.38 5.34
N GLU A 186 9.22 -21.36 5.09
CA GLU A 186 9.84 -20.57 6.14
C GLU A 186 8.82 -19.72 6.91
N LEU A 187 7.90 -19.07 6.21
CA LEU A 187 6.79 -18.32 6.83
C LEU A 187 5.92 -19.23 7.67
N LEU A 188 5.57 -20.42 7.17
CA LEU A 188 4.81 -21.41 7.92
C LEU A 188 5.55 -21.89 9.18
N ASN A 189 6.87 -22.05 9.12
CA ASN A 189 7.69 -22.43 10.28
C ASN A 189 7.69 -21.32 11.36
N ILE A 190 7.84 -20.05 10.94
CA ILE A 190 7.73 -18.91 11.86
C ILE A 190 6.35 -18.86 12.49
N TYR A 191 5.30 -19.01 11.68
CA TYR A 191 3.92 -19.05 12.16
C TYR A 191 3.68 -20.18 13.17
N ALA A 192 4.12 -21.42 12.85
CA ALA A 192 3.99 -22.56 13.73
C ALA A 192 4.72 -22.37 15.07
N ARG A 193 5.92 -21.78 15.04
CA ARG A 193 6.69 -21.43 16.25
C ARG A 193 5.96 -20.38 17.09
N ARG A 194 5.33 -19.40 16.47
CA ARG A 194 4.56 -18.35 17.16
C ARG A 194 3.27 -18.94 17.75
N ALA A 195 2.56 -19.75 16.98
CA ALA A 195 1.32 -20.38 17.43
C ALA A 195 1.53 -21.33 18.64
N ALA A 196 2.74 -21.90 18.77
CA ALA A 196 3.11 -22.73 19.91
C ALA A 196 3.57 -21.94 21.15
N ARG A 197 3.77 -20.61 21.04
CA ARG A 197 4.20 -19.77 22.17
C ARG A 197 3.02 -19.02 22.79
N GLN A 198 3.14 -18.78 24.08
CA GLN A 198 2.28 -17.83 24.78
C GLN A 198 2.86 -16.43 24.61
N GLY A 199 2.05 -15.51 24.08
CA GLY A 199 2.34 -14.09 24.02
C GLY A 199 2.21 -13.44 25.39
N HIS A 200 2.62 -12.18 25.49
CA HIS A 200 2.43 -11.37 26.66
C HIS A 200 1.10 -10.61 26.56
N PRO A 201 0.05 -10.97 27.33
CA PRO A 201 -1.19 -10.19 27.30
C PRO A 201 -0.96 -8.83 27.98
N PHE A 202 -0.96 -7.76 27.20
CA PHE A 202 -0.78 -6.41 27.72
C PHE A 202 -1.97 -5.98 28.56
N ARG A 203 -1.68 -5.23 29.61
CA ARG A 203 -2.68 -4.58 30.47
C ARG A 203 -2.45 -3.09 30.43
N TYR A 204 -3.50 -2.31 30.28
CA TYR A 204 -3.42 -0.85 30.27
C TYR A 204 -4.60 -0.25 31.03
N SER A 205 -4.44 0.99 31.50
CA SER A 205 -5.52 1.78 32.10
C SER A 205 -6.42 2.31 30.98
N PRO A 206 -7.73 2.00 30.96
CA PRO A 206 -8.64 2.58 29.98
C PRO A 206 -8.67 4.11 30.00
N GLN A 207 -8.61 4.71 31.19
CA GLN A 207 -8.63 6.16 31.38
C GLN A 207 -7.39 6.84 30.77
N ASP A 208 -6.20 6.26 31.01
CA ASP A 208 -4.95 6.78 30.43
C ASP A 208 -4.95 6.62 28.92
N TYR A 209 -5.44 5.48 28.43
CA TYR A 209 -5.56 5.23 27.00
C TYR A 209 -6.52 6.22 26.32
N GLU A 210 -7.69 6.49 26.90
CA GLU A 210 -8.63 7.50 26.39
C GLU A 210 -8.00 8.90 26.39
N THR A 211 -7.27 9.26 27.44
CA THR A 211 -6.55 10.54 27.50
C THR A 211 -5.53 10.65 26.37
N PHE A 212 -4.74 9.60 26.15
CA PHE A 212 -3.79 9.52 25.04
C PHE A 212 -4.51 9.56 23.69
N ALA A 213 -5.63 8.86 23.56
CA ALA A 213 -6.44 8.82 22.34
C ALA A 213 -6.99 10.20 21.96
N ASN A 214 -7.51 10.93 22.91
CA ASN A 214 -8.12 12.26 22.71
C ASN A 214 -7.09 13.33 22.30
N ASP A 215 -5.82 13.13 22.60
CA ASP A 215 -4.73 14.00 22.15
C ASP A 215 -4.39 13.85 20.65
N PHE A 216 -5.05 12.98 19.90
CA PHE A 216 -4.80 12.79 18.47
C PHE A 216 -5.15 14.00 17.61
N GLY A 217 -6.12 14.82 18.03
CA GLY A 217 -6.49 16.07 17.36
C GLY A 217 -7.21 15.93 16.02
N PHE A 218 -7.44 14.71 15.53
CA PHE A 218 -8.17 14.41 14.29
C PHE A 218 -9.32 13.45 14.59
N GLU A 219 -10.35 13.49 13.75
CA GLU A 219 -11.42 12.48 13.77
C GLU A 219 -10.93 11.19 13.13
N GLU A 220 -11.08 10.08 13.83
CA GLU A 220 -10.76 8.76 13.32
C GLU A 220 -11.79 8.31 12.28
N THR A 221 -11.32 7.78 11.15
CA THR A 221 -12.20 7.08 10.20
C THR A 221 -12.68 5.75 10.79
N ALA A 222 -13.74 5.19 10.21
CA ALA A 222 -14.24 3.87 10.63
C ALA A 222 -13.16 2.78 10.50
N ASP A 223 -12.38 2.83 9.43
CA ASP A 223 -11.30 1.85 9.18
C ASP A 223 -10.14 2.00 10.15
N GLN A 224 -9.77 3.25 10.50
CA GLN A 224 -8.75 3.51 11.53
C GLN A 224 -9.18 2.95 12.88
N ARG A 225 -10.42 3.20 13.29
CA ARG A 225 -10.99 2.64 14.54
C ARG A 225 -10.98 1.12 14.52
N ALA A 226 -11.38 0.51 13.41
CA ALA A 226 -11.37 -0.95 13.25
C ALA A 226 -9.93 -1.52 13.33
N ALA A 227 -8.95 -0.87 12.69
CA ALA A 227 -7.56 -1.28 12.74
C ALA A 227 -6.97 -1.13 14.15
N ILE A 228 -7.22 0.00 14.82
CA ILE A 228 -6.80 0.23 16.22
C ILE A 228 -7.42 -0.83 17.13
N HIS A 229 -8.73 -1.07 17.01
CA HIS A 229 -9.42 -2.06 17.82
C HIS A 229 -8.84 -3.47 17.61
N ALA A 230 -8.58 -3.86 16.37
CA ALA A 230 -7.99 -5.16 16.05
C ALA A 230 -6.59 -5.32 16.65
N VAL A 231 -5.73 -4.29 16.56
CA VAL A 231 -4.40 -4.29 17.19
C VAL A 231 -4.51 -4.42 18.71
N MET A 232 -5.44 -3.68 19.32
CA MET A 232 -5.67 -3.74 20.77
C MET A 232 -6.13 -5.13 21.22
N GLN A 233 -7.05 -5.76 20.48
CA GLN A 233 -7.52 -7.12 20.75
C GLN A 233 -6.37 -8.15 20.65
N ASP A 234 -5.50 -8.00 19.67
CA ASP A 234 -4.34 -8.89 19.56
C ASP A 234 -3.40 -8.70 20.76
N MET A 235 -3.08 -7.46 21.15
CA MET A 235 -2.15 -7.16 22.22
C MET A 235 -2.64 -7.62 23.62
N ILE A 236 -3.93 -7.65 23.86
CA ILE A 236 -4.50 -8.18 25.14
C ILE A 236 -4.67 -9.71 25.11
N SER A 237 -4.57 -10.32 23.92
CA SER A 237 -4.65 -11.77 23.74
C SER A 237 -3.39 -12.46 24.27
N PRO A 238 -3.50 -13.71 24.77
CA PRO A 238 -2.33 -14.51 25.14
C PRO A 238 -1.55 -15.05 23.92
N ARG A 239 -1.88 -14.64 22.71
CA ARG A 239 -1.18 -15.03 21.46
C ARG A 239 -0.28 -13.90 21.00
N PRO A 240 0.96 -14.17 20.55
CA PRO A 240 1.82 -13.12 20.02
C PRO A 240 1.22 -12.49 18.76
N MET A 241 1.05 -11.18 18.74
CA MET A 241 0.53 -10.45 17.59
C MET A 241 1.52 -10.46 16.42
N ASP A 242 1.06 -10.77 15.19
CA ASP A 242 1.77 -10.45 13.94
C ASP A 242 0.76 -9.87 12.96
N ARG A 243 0.56 -8.56 13.06
CA ARG A 243 -0.44 -7.86 12.27
C ARG A 243 0.21 -6.91 11.25
N LEU A 244 -0.33 -6.95 10.05
CA LEU A 244 -0.01 -6.01 8.99
C LEU A 244 -1.13 -4.98 8.86
N VAL A 245 -0.79 -3.71 9.03
CA VAL A 245 -1.69 -2.58 8.78
C VAL A 245 -1.34 -1.98 7.42
N CYS A 246 -2.24 -2.16 6.47
CA CYS A 246 -2.13 -1.64 5.12
C CYS A 246 -3.04 -0.42 4.96
N GLY A 247 -2.53 0.64 4.38
CA GLY A 247 -3.31 1.85 4.09
C GLY A 247 -2.47 2.83 3.32
N ASP A 248 -3.10 3.66 2.53
CA ASP A 248 -2.41 4.66 1.71
C ASP A 248 -1.59 5.65 2.56
N VAL A 249 -0.70 6.41 1.92
CA VAL A 249 0.05 7.49 2.59
C VAL A 249 -0.94 8.52 3.17
N GLY A 250 -0.71 8.95 4.40
CA GLY A 250 -1.59 9.91 5.08
C GLY A 250 -2.91 9.32 5.62
N PHE A 251 -3.12 7.99 5.56
CA PHE A 251 -4.32 7.34 6.12
C PHE A 251 -4.22 7.03 7.62
N GLY A 252 -3.22 7.58 8.31
CA GLY A 252 -3.11 7.50 9.77
C GLY A 252 -2.58 6.17 10.32
N LYS A 253 -1.87 5.36 9.50
CA LYS A 253 -1.19 4.14 9.97
C LYS A 253 -0.30 4.38 11.19
N THR A 254 0.38 5.52 11.22
CA THR A 254 1.26 5.91 12.33
C THR A 254 0.50 6.04 13.65
N GLU A 255 -0.73 6.57 13.64
CA GLU A 255 -1.54 6.65 14.87
C GLU A 255 -1.86 5.26 15.42
N VAL A 256 -2.14 4.27 14.56
CA VAL A 256 -2.32 2.87 15.01
C VAL A 256 -1.07 2.37 15.73
N ALA A 257 0.11 2.66 15.19
CA ALA A 257 1.38 2.28 15.81
C ALA A 257 1.64 3.02 17.13
N LEU A 258 1.30 4.31 17.21
CA LEU A 258 1.44 5.10 18.43
C LEU A 258 0.55 4.58 19.56
N ARG A 259 -0.70 4.19 19.24
CA ARG A 259 -1.62 3.55 20.20
C ARG A 259 -1.08 2.22 20.72
N ALA A 260 -0.56 1.39 19.83
CA ALA A 260 0.10 0.13 20.19
C ALA A 260 1.34 0.36 21.07
N ALA A 261 2.17 1.32 20.70
CA ALA A 261 3.35 1.70 21.50
C ALA A 261 2.96 2.17 22.90
N PHE A 262 1.90 3.00 23.01
CA PHE A 262 1.39 3.47 24.30
C PHE A 262 1.00 2.30 25.22
N VAL A 263 0.24 1.35 24.70
CA VAL A 263 -0.18 0.17 25.48
C VAL A 263 1.02 -0.67 25.90
N ALA A 264 2.01 -0.84 25.03
CA ALA A 264 3.20 -1.61 25.36
C ALA A 264 4.01 -0.97 26.47
N VAL A 265 4.28 0.34 26.39
CA VAL A 265 5.10 1.03 27.41
C VAL A 265 4.38 1.21 28.73
N THR A 266 3.07 1.49 28.73
CA THR A 266 2.27 1.56 29.97
C THR A 266 2.10 0.18 30.61
N GLY A 267 2.17 -0.90 29.82
CA GLY A 267 2.25 -2.28 30.29
C GLY A 267 3.65 -2.71 30.76
N GLY A 268 4.62 -1.79 30.81
CA GLY A 268 5.97 -2.02 31.32
C GLY A 268 6.93 -2.70 30.36
N LYS A 269 6.61 -2.75 29.05
CA LYS A 269 7.47 -3.35 28.01
C LYS A 269 8.12 -2.28 27.16
N GLN A 270 9.30 -2.63 26.60
CA GLN A 270 10.00 -1.76 25.66
C GLN A 270 9.46 -1.93 24.23
N VAL A 271 9.56 -0.85 23.46
CA VAL A 271 9.14 -0.80 22.05
C VAL A 271 10.33 -0.49 21.15
N ALA A 272 10.49 -1.27 20.09
CA ALA A 272 11.42 -0.98 18.99
C ALA A 272 10.63 -0.54 17.74
N PHE A 273 10.92 0.64 17.21
CA PHE A 273 10.34 1.18 15.99
C PHE A 273 11.39 1.21 14.88
N LEU A 274 11.22 0.37 13.87
CA LEU A 274 12.12 0.25 12.73
C LEU A 274 11.61 1.08 11.55
N ALA A 275 12.46 1.96 11.04
CA ALA A 275 12.23 2.72 9.82
C ALA A 275 13.29 2.39 8.76
N PRO A 276 12.95 2.37 7.46
CA PRO A 276 13.87 1.97 6.40
C PRO A 276 14.99 2.97 6.15
N THR A 277 14.77 4.24 6.45
CA THR A 277 15.74 5.32 6.22
C THR A 277 15.99 6.13 7.49
N THR A 278 17.15 6.77 7.56
CA THR A 278 17.54 7.64 8.68
C THR A 278 16.57 8.82 8.86
N LEU A 279 16.10 9.39 7.76
CA LEU A 279 15.20 10.54 7.79
C LEU A 279 13.80 10.17 8.29
N LEU A 280 13.27 9.01 7.89
CA LEU A 280 12.02 8.49 8.44
C LEU A 280 12.16 8.15 9.93
N ALA A 281 13.31 7.62 10.34
CA ALA A 281 13.57 7.37 11.75
C ALA A 281 13.53 8.66 12.56
N GLU A 282 14.14 9.75 12.07
CA GLU A 282 14.09 11.08 12.70
C GLU A 282 12.66 11.62 12.76
N GLN A 283 11.87 11.52 11.67
CA GLN A 283 10.47 11.96 11.66
C GLN A 283 9.61 11.17 12.66
N HIS A 284 9.74 9.84 12.69
CA HIS A 284 9.05 9.03 13.68
C HIS A 284 9.49 9.34 15.11
N TYR A 285 10.79 9.58 15.32
CA TYR A 285 11.30 9.98 16.62
C TYR A 285 10.65 11.29 17.08
N GLN A 286 10.62 12.31 16.23
CA GLN A 286 10.00 13.59 16.55
C GLN A 286 8.50 13.44 16.83
N THR A 287 7.79 12.71 15.99
CA THR A 287 6.36 12.42 16.19
C THR A 287 6.09 11.72 17.51
N LEU A 288 6.93 10.75 17.90
CA LEU A 288 6.84 10.07 19.18
C LEU A 288 7.12 11.02 20.35
N VAL A 289 8.18 11.82 20.28
CA VAL A 289 8.52 12.79 21.34
C VAL A 289 7.37 13.77 21.55
N ASP A 290 6.80 14.31 20.48
CA ASP A 290 5.69 15.26 20.56
C ASP A 290 4.43 14.59 21.15
N ARG A 291 4.11 13.40 20.69
CA ARG A 291 2.89 12.67 21.08
C ARG A 291 2.94 12.14 22.50
N PHE A 292 4.12 11.77 22.98
CA PHE A 292 4.35 11.27 24.35
C PHE A 292 4.82 12.36 25.32
N SER A 293 4.87 13.63 24.90
CA SER A 293 5.41 14.74 25.71
C SER A 293 4.76 14.92 27.10
N LYS A 294 3.50 14.50 27.25
CA LYS A 294 2.76 14.55 28.52
C LYS A 294 2.96 13.32 29.42
N TRP A 295 3.70 12.31 28.94
CA TRP A 295 3.87 11.03 29.60
C TRP A 295 5.31 10.82 30.05
N PRO A 296 5.56 10.14 31.17
CA PRO A 296 6.92 9.90 31.67
C PRO A 296 7.62 8.77 30.89
N ILE A 297 7.63 8.87 29.57
CA ILE A 297 8.18 7.87 28.65
C ILE A 297 9.48 8.39 28.06
N LYS A 298 10.54 7.60 28.14
CA LYS A 298 11.85 7.92 27.56
C LYS A 298 11.99 7.33 26.17
N ILE A 299 12.19 8.21 25.20
CA ILE A 299 12.34 7.87 23.79
C ILE A 299 13.77 8.14 23.35
N ALA A 300 14.40 7.21 22.67
CA ALA A 300 15.72 7.37 22.10
C ALA A 300 15.72 7.11 20.58
N GLU A 301 16.66 7.73 19.89
CA GLU A 301 16.90 7.49 18.47
C GLU A 301 18.27 6.84 18.25
N MET A 302 18.29 5.77 17.44
CA MET A 302 19.51 5.07 17.04
C MET A 302 19.66 5.12 15.52
N SER A 303 20.01 6.29 15.01
CA SER A 303 20.26 6.52 13.58
C SER A 303 21.67 7.13 13.37
N ARG A 304 22.02 7.36 12.09
CA ARG A 304 23.29 8.05 11.76
C ARG A 304 23.29 9.53 12.13
N PHE A 305 22.14 10.11 12.42
CA PHE A 305 22.06 11.51 12.84
C PHE A 305 22.46 11.72 14.29
N ARG A 306 22.60 10.64 15.06
CA ARG A 306 23.06 10.69 16.44
C ARG A 306 24.56 10.40 16.53
N SER A 307 25.21 11.06 17.46
CA SER A 307 26.63 10.83 17.76
C SER A 307 26.86 9.41 18.31
N ALA A 308 28.07 8.90 18.18
CA ALA A 308 28.43 7.61 18.75
C ALA A 308 28.17 7.54 20.27
N LYS A 309 28.36 8.65 20.99
CA LYS A 309 28.10 8.76 22.44
C LYS A 309 26.60 8.60 22.75
N GLU A 310 25.74 9.25 21.98
CA GLU A 310 24.29 9.15 22.13
C GLU A 310 23.79 7.72 21.81
N ILE A 311 24.31 7.12 20.74
CA ILE A 311 23.97 5.74 20.37
C ILE A 311 24.38 4.76 21.48
N THR A 312 25.59 4.91 22.03
CA THR A 312 26.07 4.06 23.15
C THR A 312 25.23 4.27 24.41
N ALA A 313 24.86 5.51 24.71
CA ALA A 313 23.99 5.83 25.84
C ALA A 313 22.57 5.23 25.66
N ALA A 314 22.01 5.32 24.45
CA ALA A 314 20.72 4.71 24.12
C ALA A 314 20.77 3.17 24.25
N ALA A 315 21.81 2.53 23.72
CA ALA A 315 21.98 1.08 23.82
C ALA A 315 22.12 0.61 25.28
N LYS A 316 22.87 1.35 26.09
CA LYS A 316 22.97 1.09 27.53
C LYS A 316 21.63 1.28 28.24
N GLY A 317 20.93 2.37 27.95
CA GLY A 317 19.61 2.65 28.51
C GLY A 317 18.57 1.60 28.17
N LEU A 318 18.62 1.02 26.95
CA LEU A 318 17.76 -0.11 26.55
C LEU A 318 18.08 -1.37 27.37
N ALA A 319 19.36 -1.71 27.53
CA ALA A 319 19.76 -2.89 28.28
C ALA A 319 19.43 -2.77 29.79
N GLU A 320 19.44 -1.55 30.33
CA GLU A 320 19.10 -1.27 31.74
C GLU A 320 17.58 -1.05 31.94
N GLY A 321 16.80 -0.90 30.89
CA GLY A 321 15.36 -0.60 30.94
C GLY A 321 15.05 0.85 31.32
N GLN A 322 15.97 1.78 31.01
CA GLN A 322 15.80 3.21 31.21
C GLN A 322 15.23 3.92 29.99
N VAL A 323 15.23 3.27 28.82
CA VAL A 323 14.63 3.73 27.57
C VAL A 323 13.44 2.83 27.28
N ASP A 324 12.28 3.44 27.08
CA ASP A 324 11.02 2.73 26.87
C ASP A 324 10.75 2.51 25.38
N ILE A 325 11.01 3.51 24.54
CA ILE A 325 10.84 3.44 23.08
C ILE A 325 12.15 3.78 22.39
N VAL A 326 12.57 2.95 21.45
CA VAL A 326 13.69 3.27 20.58
C VAL A 326 13.24 3.30 19.12
N VAL A 327 13.59 4.36 18.43
CA VAL A 327 13.39 4.50 16.99
C VAL A 327 14.73 4.38 16.28
N GLY A 328 14.78 3.67 15.17
CA GLY A 328 16.02 3.61 14.40
C GLY A 328 15.89 2.83 13.10
N THR A 329 17.01 2.76 12.42
CA THR A 329 17.14 1.99 11.18
C THR A 329 17.59 0.55 11.49
N HIS A 330 18.07 -0.17 10.48
CA HIS A 330 18.62 -1.52 10.63
C HIS A 330 19.69 -1.67 11.73
N LYS A 331 20.26 -0.58 12.25
CA LYS A 331 21.18 -0.62 13.41
C LYS A 331 20.53 -1.23 14.65
N LEU A 332 19.21 -1.09 14.82
CA LEU A 332 18.49 -1.71 15.94
C LEU A 332 18.51 -3.25 15.90
N LEU A 333 18.78 -3.83 14.72
CA LEU A 333 18.85 -5.27 14.50
C LEU A 333 20.25 -5.84 14.78
N SER A 334 21.20 -4.99 15.20
CA SER A 334 22.57 -5.42 15.53
C SER A 334 22.58 -6.19 16.84
N GLU A 335 23.40 -7.25 16.92
CA GLU A 335 23.60 -8.04 18.15
C GLU A 335 24.12 -7.21 19.33
N SER A 336 24.70 -6.04 19.05
CA SER A 336 25.16 -5.10 20.08
C SER A 336 24.02 -4.37 20.80
N VAL A 337 22.82 -4.36 20.24
CA VAL A 337 21.62 -3.74 20.85
C VAL A 337 20.86 -4.79 21.64
N LYS A 338 20.88 -4.66 22.95
CA LYS A 338 20.18 -5.55 23.86
C LYS A 338 19.01 -4.81 24.51
N PHE A 339 17.87 -5.45 24.55
CA PHE A 339 16.69 -4.97 25.25
C PHE A 339 16.57 -5.69 26.61
N LYS A 340 16.15 -4.97 27.64
CA LYS A 340 15.86 -5.59 28.92
C LYS A 340 14.56 -6.40 28.86
N ASP A 341 13.54 -5.83 28.24
CA ASP A 341 12.20 -6.45 28.15
C ASP A 341 11.42 -5.91 26.95
N LEU A 342 11.85 -6.31 25.74
CA LEU A 342 11.18 -5.94 24.49
C LEU A 342 9.82 -6.65 24.38
N GLY A 343 8.73 -5.90 24.24
CA GLY A 343 7.38 -6.45 24.07
C GLY A 343 6.76 -6.20 22.72
N LEU A 344 7.13 -5.10 22.04
CA LEU A 344 6.55 -4.72 20.76
C LEU A 344 7.62 -4.28 19.75
N LEU A 345 7.56 -4.86 18.55
CA LEU A 345 8.34 -4.47 17.39
C LEU A 345 7.42 -3.84 16.35
N ILE A 346 7.62 -2.56 16.05
CA ILE A 346 6.92 -1.85 14.98
C ILE A 346 7.85 -1.73 13.79
N ILE A 347 7.40 -2.10 12.60
CA ILE A 347 8.18 -2.06 11.36
C ILE A 347 7.43 -1.22 10.33
N ASP A 348 8.04 -0.12 9.90
CA ASP A 348 7.50 0.68 8.82
C ASP A 348 8.13 0.26 7.49
N GLU A 349 7.28 0.09 6.45
CA GLU A 349 7.67 -0.27 5.08
C GLU A 349 8.68 -1.45 5.00
N GLU A 350 8.32 -2.59 5.60
CA GLU A 350 9.15 -3.79 5.68
C GLU A 350 9.78 -4.20 4.35
N HIS A 351 9.09 -4.01 3.24
CA HIS A 351 9.56 -4.39 1.90
C HIS A 351 10.85 -3.66 1.47
N ARG A 352 11.16 -2.52 2.08
CA ARG A 352 12.35 -1.71 1.80
C ARG A 352 13.61 -2.21 2.51
N PHE A 353 13.50 -3.13 3.44
CA PHE A 353 14.66 -3.71 4.12
C PHE A 353 15.30 -4.82 3.27
N GLY A 354 16.63 -4.85 3.26
CA GLY A 354 17.40 -5.88 2.58
C GLY A 354 17.27 -7.27 3.21
N VAL A 355 17.65 -8.31 2.48
CA VAL A 355 17.50 -9.72 2.87
C VAL A 355 18.07 -10.01 4.25
N ARG A 356 19.32 -9.57 4.54
CA ARG A 356 19.97 -9.77 5.85
C ARG A 356 19.20 -9.13 7.01
N HIS A 357 18.63 -7.95 6.79
CA HIS A 357 17.83 -7.27 7.80
C HIS A 357 16.52 -8.01 8.06
N LYS A 358 15.91 -8.57 7.02
CA LYS A 358 14.70 -9.39 7.14
C LYS A 358 14.96 -10.66 7.95
N GLU A 359 16.13 -11.30 7.78
CA GLU A 359 16.54 -12.46 8.59
C GLU A 359 16.72 -12.10 10.07
N ALA A 360 17.38 -11.00 10.38
CA ALA A 360 17.52 -10.51 11.76
C ALA A 360 16.16 -10.16 12.38
N MET A 361 15.24 -9.53 11.61
CA MET A 361 13.88 -9.28 12.04
C MET A 361 13.09 -10.56 12.34
N LYS A 362 13.31 -11.64 11.57
CA LYS A 362 12.66 -12.94 11.80
C LYS A 362 12.96 -13.50 13.19
N ALA A 363 14.19 -13.37 13.65
CA ALA A 363 14.58 -13.82 14.99
C ALA A 363 13.82 -13.04 16.08
N MET A 364 13.75 -11.71 15.96
CA MET A 364 12.99 -10.87 16.90
C MET A 364 11.49 -11.15 16.83
N ARG A 365 10.93 -11.34 15.64
CA ARG A 365 9.52 -11.68 15.42
C ARG A 365 9.06 -12.93 16.17
N ALA A 366 9.95 -13.88 16.36
CA ALA A 366 9.58 -15.11 17.05
C ALA A 366 9.28 -14.90 18.56
N GLU A 367 9.67 -13.77 19.14
CA GLU A 367 9.70 -13.57 20.59
C GLU A 367 8.76 -12.48 21.09
N VAL A 368 8.34 -11.53 20.24
CA VAL A 368 7.58 -10.34 20.62
C VAL A 368 6.38 -10.12 19.72
N ASP A 369 5.49 -9.23 20.13
CA ASP A 369 4.42 -8.74 19.28
C ASP A 369 4.98 -7.90 18.14
N VAL A 370 4.44 -8.09 16.94
CA VAL A 370 4.90 -7.42 15.72
C VAL A 370 3.76 -6.70 15.03
N LEU A 371 3.96 -5.41 14.81
CA LEU A 371 3.08 -4.56 14.04
C LEU A 371 3.83 -4.03 12.82
N THR A 372 3.39 -4.39 11.63
CA THR A 372 4.00 -3.88 10.40
C THR A 372 3.06 -2.89 9.72
N LEU A 373 3.61 -1.77 9.27
CA LEU A 373 2.89 -0.75 8.52
C LEU A 373 3.35 -0.78 7.07
N THR A 374 2.43 -0.61 6.12
CA THR A 374 2.78 -0.46 4.70
C THR A 374 1.81 0.45 3.95
N ALA A 375 2.35 1.27 3.06
CA ALA A 375 1.56 2.06 2.11
C ALA A 375 1.33 1.33 0.78
N THR A 376 2.04 0.23 0.53
CA THR A 376 1.88 -0.52 -0.70
C THR A 376 0.55 -1.28 -0.68
N PRO A 377 -0.36 -1.03 -1.63
CA PRO A 377 -1.61 -1.78 -1.69
C PRO A 377 -1.30 -3.25 -1.93
N ILE A 378 -1.77 -4.10 -1.03
CA ILE A 378 -1.69 -5.55 -1.23
C ILE A 378 -2.81 -5.94 -2.18
N PRO A 379 -2.52 -6.57 -3.34
CA PRO A 379 -3.56 -7.09 -4.20
C PRO A 379 -4.50 -8.00 -3.41
N ARG A 380 -5.80 -7.92 -3.64
CA ARG A 380 -6.83 -8.67 -2.91
C ARG A 380 -6.53 -10.18 -2.87
N THR A 381 -6.05 -10.72 -3.98
CA THR A 381 -5.60 -12.12 -4.09
C THR A 381 -4.44 -12.46 -3.17
N LEU A 382 -3.48 -11.55 -2.99
CA LEU A 382 -2.38 -11.76 -2.05
C LEU A 382 -2.84 -11.57 -0.59
N GLY A 383 -3.78 -10.65 -0.33
CA GLY A 383 -4.42 -10.50 0.97
C GLY A 383 -5.13 -11.77 1.41
N MET A 384 -5.94 -12.36 0.54
CA MET A 384 -6.63 -13.64 0.79
C MET A 384 -5.66 -14.82 0.95
N ALA A 385 -4.52 -14.82 0.25
CA ALA A 385 -3.48 -15.85 0.41
C ALA A 385 -2.72 -15.71 1.73
N LEU A 386 -2.68 -14.52 2.31
CA LEU A 386 -2.09 -14.23 3.62
C LEU A 386 -3.08 -14.44 4.78
N GLU A 387 -4.39 -14.50 4.49
CA GLU A 387 -5.42 -14.83 5.49
C GLU A 387 -5.11 -16.20 6.11
N GLY A 388 -4.89 -16.20 7.42
CA GLY A 388 -4.48 -17.40 8.18
C GLY A 388 -2.96 -17.56 8.36
N LEU A 389 -2.11 -16.83 7.61
CA LEU A 389 -0.68 -16.79 7.84
C LEU A 389 -0.25 -15.52 8.61
N ARG A 390 -1.00 -14.44 8.46
CA ARG A 390 -0.75 -13.17 9.12
C ARG A 390 -2.04 -12.37 9.24
N ASP A 391 -2.25 -11.72 10.38
CA ASP A 391 -3.41 -10.86 10.58
C ASP A 391 -3.29 -9.58 9.76
N LEU A 392 -4.38 -9.18 9.10
CA LEU A 392 -4.41 -8.02 8.19
C LEU A 392 -5.48 -7.02 8.61
N SER A 393 -5.11 -5.76 8.68
CA SER A 393 -6.04 -4.62 8.79
C SER A 393 -5.82 -3.67 7.62
N VAL A 394 -6.90 -3.28 6.96
CA VAL A 394 -6.85 -2.38 5.80
C VAL A 394 -7.56 -1.07 6.14
N ILE A 395 -6.85 0.05 6.01
CA ILE A 395 -7.40 1.39 6.12
C ILE A 395 -7.60 1.91 4.69
N ALA A 396 -8.83 1.78 4.19
CA ALA A 396 -9.20 2.15 2.82
C ALA A 396 -9.81 3.54 2.72
N THR A 397 -10.32 4.08 3.83
CA THR A 397 -11.03 5.36 3.88
C THR A 397 -10.06 6.49 4.19
N ALA A 398 -10.00 7.48 3.28
CA ALA A 398 -9.22 8.70 3.50
C ALA A 398 -9.78 9.54 4.66
N PRO A 399 -8.94 10.25 5.43
CA PRO A 399 -9.41 11.22 6.42
C PRO A 399 -10.28 12.30 5.79
N GLN A 400 -11.31 12.75 6.51
CA GLN A 400 -12.35 13.65 5.97
C GLN A 400 -11.83 14.99 5.41
N ARG A 401 -10.69 15.49 5.93
CA ARG A 401 -10.10 16.77 5.51
C ARG A 401 -9.02 16.66 4.44
N ARG A 402 -8.82 15.47 3.89
CA ARG A 402 -7.81 15.29 2.83
C ARG A 402 -8.28 15.94 1.53
N LEU A 403 -7.50 16.90 1.05
CA LEU A 403 -7.76 17.55 -0.23
C LEU A 403 -7.41 16.60 -1.39
N ALA A 404 -8.24 16.62 -2.44
CA ALA A 404 -7.93 15.85 -3.65
C ALA A 404 -6.75 16.47 -4.40
N ILE A 405 -5.84 15.61 -4.87
CA ILE A 405 -4.72 16.03 -5.70
C ILE A 405 -5.24 16.49 -7.06
N LYS A 406 -4.85 17.70 -7.47
CA LYS A 406 -5.15 18.22 -8.80
C LYS A 406 -4.03 17.79 -9.76
N THR A 407 -4.30 16.79 -10.57
CA THR A 407 -3.36 16.26 -11.56
C THR A 407 -3.58 16.89 -12.93
N PHE A 408 -2.51 17.35 -13.56
CA PHE A 408 -2.51 17.91 -14.90
C PHE A 408 -1.53 17.13 -15.77
N VAL A 409 -2.02 16.58 -16.88
CA VAL A 409 -1.19 15.94 -17.90
C VAL A 409 -1.10 16.89 -19.08
N ARG A 410 0.12 17.34 -19.39
CA ARG A 410 0.38 18.32 -20.45
C ARG A 410 1.70 18.00 -21.16
N ASN A 411 1.86 18.52 -22.36
CA ASN A 411 3.18 18.54 -23.00
C ASN A 411 4.14 19.41 -22.16
N GLU A 412 5.36 18.92 -22.01
CA GLU A 412 6.40 19.64 -21.27
C GLU A 412 6.74 20.94 -21.99
N GLY A 413 6.71 22.05 -21.25
CA GLY A 413 7.03 23.37 -21.77
C GLY A 413 7.47 24.32 -20.66
N ASN A 414 8.42 25.19 -20.96
CA ASN A 414 9.02 26.13 -20.01
C ASN A 414 7.98 27.02 -19.32
N GLY A 415 6.95 27.48 -20.06
CA GLY A 415 5.86 28.30 -19.51
C GLY A 415 5.05 27.59 -18.44
N VAL A 416 4.72 26.30 -18.67
CA VAL A 416 3.94 25.48 -17.73
C VAL A 416 4.75 25.20 -16.45
N ILE A 417 6.04 24.87 -16.62
CA ILE A 417 6.94 24.64 -15.49
C ILE A 417 7.08 25.90 -14.65
N ARG A 418 7.36 27.05 -15.31
CA ARG A 418 7.52 28.34 -14.63
C ARG A 418 6.26 28.75 -13.88
N GLU A 419 5.08 28.61 -14.50
CA GLU A 419 3.81 28.94 -13.86
C GLU A 419 3.57 28.07 -12.61
N ALA A 420 3.75 26.76 -12.70
CA ALA A 420 3.52 25.83 -11.60
C ALA A 420 4.46 26.12 -10.42
N VAL A 421 5.75 26.31 -10.68
CA VAL A 421 6.74 26.57 -9.64
C VAL A 421 6.52 27.93 -8.99
N LEU A 422 6.36 29.00 -9.77
CA LEU A 422 6.17 30.35 -9.21
C LEU A 422 4.88 30.46 -8.39
N ARG A 423 3.83 29.73 -8.77
CA ARG A 423 2.58 29.66 -7.99
C ARG A 423 2.85 29.06 -6.59
N GLU A 424 3.67 28.01 -6.52
CA GLU A 424 4.04 27.38 -5.26
C GLU A 424 4.94 28.29 -4.41
N LEU A 425 5.99 28.84 -5.02
CA LEU A 425 6.94 29.71 -4.33
C LEU A 425 6.28 30.99 -3.77
N LYS A 426 5.31 31.57 -4.50
CA LYS A 426 4.56 32.77 -4.06
C LYS A 426 3.76 32.53 -2.78
N ARG A 427 3.32 31.31 -2.52
CA ARG A 427 2.62 30.95 -1.28
C ARG A 427 3.54 30.41 -0.18
N GLY A 428 4.86 30.50 -0.40
CA GLY A 428 5.87 30.04 0.57
C GLY A 428 6.08 28.52 0.60
N GLY A 429 5.53 27.79 -0.39
CA GLY A 429 5.69 26.36 -0.52
C GLY A 429 6.97 25.95 -1.23
N GLN A 430 7.16 24.64 -1.36
CA GLN A 430 8.29 24.00 -2.02
C GLN A 430 7.80 23.11 -3.16
N CYS A 431 8.68 22.82 -4.12
CA CYS A 431 8.38 21.98 -5.28
C CYS A 431 9.33 20.80 -5.38
N TYR A 432 8.80 19.66 -5.77
CA TYR A 432 9.58 18.56 -6.31
C TYR A 432 9.61 18.63 -7.84
N PHE A 433 10.77 18.39 -8.41
CA PHE A 433 10.92 18.19 -9.85
C PHE A 433 11.57 16.84 -10.09
N LEU A 434 10.82 15.89 -10.63
CA LEU A 434 11.29 14.53 -10.91
C LEU A 434 11.88 14.48 -12.31
N HIS A 435 13.13 14.03 -12.37
CA HIS A 435 13.87 13.77 -13.60
C HIS A 435 14.59 12.43 -13.48
N ASN A 436 14.06 11.40 -14.13
CA ASN A 436 14.52 10.01 -13.91
C ASN A 436 15.76 9.62 -14.74
N ASP A 437 16.55 10.59 -15.14
CA ASP A 437 17.80 10.38 -15.87
C ASP A 437 18.95 11.07 -15.14
N VAL A 438 19.71 10.28 -14.38
CA VAL A 438 20.81 10.78 -13.56
C VAL A 438 21.94 11.38 -14.40
N ALA A 439 22.17 10.83 -15.62
CA ALA A 439 23.23 11.31 -16.50
C ALA A 439 22.99 12.74 -17.01
N THR A 440 21.72 13.13 -17.13
CA THR A 440 21.31 14.47 -17.62
C THR A 440 20.80 15.41 -16.53
N ILE A 441 20.82 14.99 -15.25
CA ILE A 441 20.21 15.74 -14.16
C ILE A 441 20.87 17.12 -13.93
N GLU A 442 22.20 17.21 -14.08
CA GLU A 442 22.91 18.47 -13.93
C GLU A 442 22.63 19.44 -15.09
N ASN A 443 22.49 18.94 -16.32
CA ASN A 443 22.04 19.77 -17.46
C ASN A 443 20.62 20.28 -17.22
N ARG A 444 19.75 19.43 -16.65
CA ARG A 444 18.39 19.83 -16.30
C ARG A 444 18.38 20.88 -15.20
N ARG A 445 19.27 20.77 -14.22
CA ARG A 445 19.47 21.77 -13.19
C ARG A 445 19.80 23.12 -13.79
N ALA A 446 20.80 23.19 -14.66
CA ALA A 446 21.22 24.45 -15.31
C ALA A 446 20.07 25.11 -16.10
N GLN A 447 19.28 24.31 -16.84
CA GLN A 447 18.09 24.80 -17.55
C GLN A 447 17.02 25.35 -16.59
N LEU A 448 16.81 24.70 -15.44
CA LEU A 448 15.85 25.15 -14.46
C LEU A 448 16.35 26.41 -13.71
N GLU A 449 17.62 26.54 -13.43
CA GLU A 449 18.22 27.75 -12.83
C GLU A 449 18.11 28.97 -13.76
N GLU A 450 18.28 28.77 -15.07
CA GLU A 450 18.04 29.81 -16.08
C GLU A 450 16.55 30.19 -16.17
N LEU A 451 15.65 29.19 -16.18
CA LEU A 451 14.23 29.41 -16.29
C LEU A 451 13.63 30.04 -15.02
N LEU A 452 14.16 29.71 -13.87
CA LEU A 452 13.62 30.01 -12.52
C LEU A 452 14.69 30.60 -11.62
N PRO A 453 15.18 31.82 -11.89
CA PRO A 453 16.22 32.46 -11.07
C PRO A 453 15.75 32.69 -9.62
N GLU A 454 14.46 32.65 -9.36
CA GLU A 454 13.85 32.76 -8.02
C GLU A 454 13.95 31.46 -7.20
N ALA A 455 14.23 30.34 -7.85
CA ALA A 455 14.28 29.03 -7.21
C ALA A 455 15.68 28.73 -6.65
N ARG A 456 15.73 28.25 -5.42
CA ARG A 456 16.93 27.66 -4.81
C ARG A 456 16.86 26.16 -5.00
N ILE A 457 17.55 25.65 -6.00
CA ILE A 457 17.45 24.27 -6.46
C ILE A 457 18.52 23.41 -5.79
N ALA A 458 18.10 22.32 -5.16
CA ALA A 458 18.99 21.24 -4.73
C ALA A 458 18.80 20.02 -5.64
N VAL A 459 19.86 19.22 -5.82
CA VAL A 459 19.82 17.97 -6.59
C VAL A 459 19.94 16.79 -5.66
N ALA A 460 19.12 15.74 -5.90
CA ALA A 460 19.14 14.51 -5.13
C ALA A 460 18.89 13.30 -6.05
N HIS A 461 19.80 12.33 -6.07
CA HIS A 461 19.64 11.10 -6.87
C HIS A 461 20.31 9.87 -6.23
N GLY A 462 19.91 8.66 -6.63
CA GLY A 462 20.32 7.42 -5.99
C GLY A 462 21.80 7.04 -6.13
N GLN A 463 22.55 7.72 -7.01
CA GLN A 463 23.99 7.51 -7.16
C GLN A 463 24.83 8.43 -6.26
N MET A 464 24.18 9.37 -5.54
CA MET A 464 24.88 10.22 -4.58
C MET A 464 25.32 9.42 -3.37
N PRO A 465 26.45 9.80 -2.72
CA PRO A 465 26.81 9.27 -1.41
C PRO A 465 25.66 9.49 -0.42
N GLU A 466 25.30 8.45 0.31
CA GLU A 466 24.14 8.44 1.22
C GLU A 466 24.15 9.62 2.21
N ARG A 467 25.32 9.98 2.73
CA ARG A 467 25.48 11.14 3.63
C ARG A 467 25.15 12.48 2.98
N GLU A 468 25.48 12.62 1.72
CA GLU A 468 25.22 13.84 0.95
C GLU A 468 23.73 13.94 0.63
N LEU A 469 23.14 12.83 0.21
CA LEU A 469 21.70 12.71 -0.02
C LEU A 469 20.91 13.07 1.24
N GLU A 470 21.28 12.51 2.39
CA GLU A 470 20.65 12.80 3.68
C GLU A 470 20.77 14.29 4.05
N ARG A 471 21.92 14.90 3.78
CA ARG A 471 22.12 16.34 4.02
C ARG A 471 21.21 17.20 3.14
N VAL A 472 21.17 16.92 1.84
CA VAL A 472 20.32 17.65 0.88
C VAL A 472 18.84 17.52 1.28
N MET A 473 18.38 16.34 1.62
CA MET A 473 17.00 16.11 2.06
C MET A 473 16.67 16.86 3.35
N ARG A 474 17.56 16.86 4.33
CA ARG A 474 17.38 17.63 5.57
C ARG A 474 17.31 19.12 5.31
N ASP A 475 18.21 19.64 4.46
CA ASP A 475 18.23 21.05 4.08
C ASP A 475 16.96 21.44 3.31
N PHE A 476 16.40 20.52 2.52
CA PHE A 476 15.13 20.71 1.84
C PHE A 476 13.95 20.73 2.84
N VAL A 477 13.87 19.79 3.75
CA VAL A 477 12.86 19.78 4.83
C VAL A 477 12.94 21.06 5.67
N ALA A 478 14.15 21.54 5.95
CA ALA A 478 14.40 22.79 6.68
C ALA A 478 14.17 24.07 5.82
N GLN A 479 13.60 23.94 4.62
CA GLN A 479 13.28 25.03 3.68
C GLN A 479 14.49 25.89 3.23
N ARG A 480 15.71 25.37 3.34
CA ARG A 480 16.90 26.03 2.79
C ARG A 480 16.87 26.09 1.27
N TYR A 481 16.27 25.07 0.66
CA TYR A 481 15.95 24.98 -0.76
C TYR A 481 14.43 25.00 -0.93
N ASN A 482 13.95 25.60 -2.01
CA ASN A 482 12.53 25.66 -2.33
C ASN A 482 12.15 24.80 -3.54
N MET A 483 13.15 24.19 -4.20
CA MET A 483 12.95 23.17 -5.23
C MET A 483 13.95 22.04 -5.05
N LEU A 484 13.45 20.79 -5.12
CA LEU A 484 14.28 19.60 -5.14
C LEU A 484 14.16 18.92 -6.51
N LEU A 485 15.25 18.97 -7.29
CA LEU A 485 15.39 18.21 -8.53
C LEU A 485 15.91 16.81 -8.19
N CYS A 486 15.14 15.77 -8.48
CA CYS A 486 15.48 14.43 -8.01
C CYS A 486 15.06 13.32 -8.96
N SER A 487 15.70 12.18 -8.81
CA SER A 487 15.22 10.91 -9.37
C SER A 487 14.14 10.30 -8.46
N THR A 488 13.74 9.03 -8.67
CA THR A 488 12.70 8.30 -7.92
C THR A 488 12.96 8.12 -6.41
N ILE A 489 13.92 8.84 -5.82
CA ILE A 489 14.25 8.77 -4.39
C ILE A 489 13.07 9.16 -3.49
N ILE A 490 12.13 9.96 -4.00
CA ILE A 490 10.97 10.48 -3.25
C ILE A 490 9.98 9.38 -2.85
N GLU A 491 10.08 8.19 -3.41
CA GLU A 491 9.25 7.03 -3.04
C GLU A 491 9.39 6.63 -1.56
N THR A 492 10.30 7.27 -0.80
CA THR A 492 10.60 6.89 0.58
C THR A 492 9.56 7.31 1.62
N GLY A 493 8.49 8.02 1.22
CA GLY A 493 7.42 8.39 2.16
C GLY A 493 7.81 9.47 3.17
N ILE A 494 8.81 10.29 2.87
CA ILE A 494 9.21 11.42 3.70
C ILE A 494 8.12 12.49 3.62
N ASP A 495 7.57 12.85 4.74
CA ASP A 495 6.59 13.95 4.83
C ASP A 495 7.28 15.30 4.80
N VAL A 496 6.96 16.12 3.78
CA VAL A 496 7.40 17.51 3.66
C VAL A 496 6.18 18.40 3.46
N PRO A 497 5.56 18.87 4.54
CA PRO A 497 4.26 19.57 4.50
C PRO A 497 4.23 20.82 3.63
N SER A 498 5.38 21.42 3.38
CA SER A 498 5.55 22.61 2.52
C SER A 498 5.69 22.29 1.03
N ALA A 499 5.90 21.03 0.64
CA ALA A 499 6.13 20.62 -0.73
C ALA A 499 4.83 20.11 -1.40
N ASN A 500 3.96 21.04 -1.80
CA ASN A 500 2.63 20.73 -2.32
C ASN A 500 2.54 20.68 -3.86
N THR A 501 3.64 20.85 -4.56
CA THR A 501 3.68 20.77 -6.03
C THR A 501 4.76 19.80 -6.48
N ILE A 502 4.38 18.85 -7.33
CA ILE A 502 5.28 17.88 -7.95
C ILE A 502 5.19 18.03 -9.47
N ILE A 503 6.33 18.20 -10.11
CA ILE A 503 6.45 18.20 -11.57
C ILE A 503 7.22 16.96 -11.98
N MET A 504 6.64 16.14 -12.85
CA MET A 504 7.24 14.91 -13.36
C MET A 504 7.59 15.10 -14.83
N SER A 505 8.87 15.24 -15.13
CA SER A 505 9.38 15.27 -16.51
C SER A 505 9.35 13.85 -17.08
N ARG A 506 8.88 13.70 -18.32
CA ARG A 506 8.78 12.39 -18.99
C ARG A 506 8.00 11.37 -18.13
N ALA A 507 6.78 11.73 -17.73
CA ALA A 507 5.91 10.86 -16.94
C ALA A 507 5.62 9.50 -17.61
N ASP A 508 5.78 9.42 -18.94
CA ASP A 508 5.73 8.21 -19.75
C ASP A 508 6.77 7.13 -19.36
N LYS A 509 7.86 7.54 -18.71
CA LYS A 509 8.92 6.62 -18.24
C LYS A 509 8.69 6.07 -16.83
N PHE A 510 7.64 6.48 -16.16
CA PHE A 510 7.31 6.00 -14.81
C PHE A 510 6.24 4.92 -14.88
N GLY A 511 6.39 3.87 -14.08
CA GLY A 511 5.34 2.88 -13.91
C GLY A 511 4.11 3.46 -13.18
N LEU A 512 2.92 2.96 -13.50
CA LEU A 512 1.66 3.45 -12.90
C LEU A 512 1.68 3.39 -11.37
N ALA A 513 2.24 2.32 -10.78
CA ALA A 513 2.40 2.19 -9.34
C ALA A 513 3.30 3.29 -8.75
N GLN A 514 4.38 3.65 -9.44
CA GLN A 514 5.28 4.73 -9.04
C GLN A 514 4.58 6.09 -9.11
N LEU A 515 3.88 6.37 -10.21
CA LEU A 515 3.10 7.62 -10.36
C LEU A 515 2.05 7.76 -9.25
N HIS A 516 1.39 6.66 -8.92
CA HIS A 516 0.38 6.62 -7.87
C HIS A 516 1.00 6.85 -6.48
N GLN A 517 2.12 6.20 -6.18
CA GLN A 517 2.82 6.30 -4.91
C GLN A 517 3.45 7.69 -4.72
N ILE A 518 4.12 8.23 -5.74
CA ILE A 518 4.72 9.56 -5.72
C ILE A 518 3.64 10.64 -5.58
N GLY A 519 2.55 10.55 -6.35
CA GLY A 519 1.46 11.51 -6.28
C GLY A 519 0.75 11.54 -4.92
N ARG A 520 0.81 10.47 -4.14
CA ARG A 520 0.15 10.34 -2.82
C ARG A 520 1.07 10.57 -1.63
N ALA A 521 2.38 10.41 -1.80
CA ALA A 521 3.34 10.53 -0.71
C ALA A 521 3.53 11.98 -0.22
N HIS A 522 3.04 12.98 -0.95
CA HIS A 522 3.36 14.38 -0.72
C HIS A 522 2.14 15.32 -0.68
N VAL A 523 0.94 14.79 -0.33
CA VAL A 523 -0.28 15.61 -0.19
C VAL A 523 -0.99 15.31 1.11
#